data_bee1af6ebcb4ec7762b6210c36345c53
#
_entry.id   bee1af6ebcb4ec7762b6210c36345c53
#
_cell.length_a   1.000
_cell.length_b   1.000
_cell.length_c   1.000
_cell.angle_alpha   90.00
_cell.angle_beta   90.00
_cell.angle_gamma   90.00
#
_symmetry.space_group_name_H-M   'P 1'
#
loop_
_entity.id
_entity.type
_entity.pdbx_description
1 polymer ?
#
loop_
_entity_poly.entity_id
_entity_poly.type
_entity_poly.pdbx_seq_one_letter_code
_entity_poly.pdbx_strand_id
1 'polypeptide(L)' 'VEETIKLEQFLKLARITPTGGQAKLLIQSGQVRVNGEVETRRGRKLRPGDRVEVGGEVLIVMSEEE' A
#
# COMPACT_ATOMS: atom_id res chain seq x y z
N VAL A 1 8.32 -15.96 11.40
CA VAL A 1 7.17 -15.57 10.59
C VAL A 1 7.36 -14.17 10.06
N GLU A 2 7.20 -14.00 8.78
CA GLU A 2 7.38 -12.70 8.16
C GLU A 2 6.08 -11.90 8.27
N GLU A 3 6.19 -10.70 8.80
CA GLU A 3 5.05 -9.81 8.92
C GLU A 3 4.90 -9.03 7.62
N THR A 4 3.83 -9.29 6.89
CA THR A 4 3.56 -8.61 5.62
C THR A 4 2.09 -8.25 5.53
N ILE A 5 1.81 -7.25 4.70
CA ILE A 5 0.45 -6.86 4.34
C ILE A 5 0.42 -6.58 2.84
N LYS A 6 -0.65 -6.98 2.16
CA LYS A 6 -0.78 -6.68 0.75
C LYS A 6 -1.04 -5.20 0.53
N LEU A 7 -0.50 -4.65 -0.56
CA LEU A 7 -0.64 -3.23 -0.87
C LEU A 7 -2.11 -2.80 -0.89
N GLU A 8 -3.00 -3.58 -1.52
CA GLU A 8 -4.42 -3.23 -1.56
C GLU A 8 -5.04 -3.18 -0.16
N GLN A 9 -4.64 -4.08 0.73
CA GLN A 9 -5.12 -4.08 2.10
C GLN A 9 -4.59 -2.89 2.88
N PHE A 10 -3.34 -2.54 2.65
CA PHE A 10 -2.74 -1.40 3.31
C PHE A 10 -3.47 -0.11 2.96
N LEU A 11 -3.78 0.11 1.68
CA LEU A 11 -4.49 1.30 1.25
C LEU A 11 -5.90 1.38 1.85
N LYS A 12 -6.56 0.24 1.95
CA LYS A 12 -7.88 0.17 2.58
C LYS A 12 -7.79 0.48 4.08
N LEU A 13 -6.83 -0.11 4.78
CA LEU A 13 -6.66 0.14 6.21
C LEU A 13 -6.26 1.57 6.50
N ALA A 14 -5.46 2.17 5.64
CA ALA A 14 -5.04 3.57 5.77
C ALA A 14 -6.13 4.54 5.34
N ARG A 15 -7.29 4.03 4.92
CA ARG A 15 -8.45 4.82 4.49
C ARG A 15 -8.16 5.70 3.27
N ILE A 16 -7.20 5.30 2.46
CA ILE A 16 -6.95 5.96 1.19
C ILE A 16 -8.05 5.58 0.21
N THR A 17 -8.54 4.34 0.29
CA THR A 17 -9.68 3.88 -0.50
C THR A 17 -10.70 3.22 0.41
N PRO A 18 -12.01 3.35 0.10
CA PRO A 18 -13.04 2.74 0.94
C PRO A 18 -13.17 1.23 0.76
N THR A 19 -12.75 0.69 -0.40
CA THR A 19 -12.88 -0.74 -0.68
C THR A 19 -11.62 -1.28 -1.35
N GLY A 20 -11.45 -2.61 -1.29
CA GLY A 20 -10.35 -3.26 -1.98
C GLY A 20 -10.44 -3.12 -3.50
N GLY A 21 -11.65 -3.06 -4.06
CA GLY A 21 -11.83 -2.87 -5.50
C GLY A 21 -11.32 -1.53 -5.98
N GLN A 22 -11.56 -0.49 -5.20
CA GLN A 22 -11.04 0.84 -5.53
C GLN A 22 -9.53 0.91 -5.34
N ALA A 23 -9.00 0.22 -4.33
CA ALA A 23 -7.56 0.12 -4.16
C ALA A 23 -6.92 -0.54 -5.38
N LYS A 24 -7.53 -1.61 -5.89
CA LYS A 24 -7.04 -2.29 -7.08
C LYS A 24 -6.95 -1.33 -8.26
N LEU A 25 -8.01 -0.55 -8.50
CA LEU A 25 -8.04 0.39 -9.61
C LEU A 25 -6.95 1.46 -9.46
N LEU A 26 -6.80 1.98 -8.27
CA LEU A 26 -5.80 3.00 -7.97
C LEU A 26 -4.38 2.48 -8.22
N ILE A 27 -4.10 1.28 -7.75
CA ILE A 27 -2.80 0.65 -7.92
C ILE A 27 -2.52 0.38 -9.40
N GLN A 28 -3.49 -0.21 -10.11
CA GLN A 28 -3.30 -0.57 -11.51
C GLN A 28 -3.19 0.63 -12.43
N SER A 29 -3.68 1.78 -12.00
CA SER A 29 -3.56 3.01 -12.79
C SER A 29 -2.17 3.65 -12.72
N GLY A 30 -1.27 3.12 -11.89
CA GLY A 30 0.09 3.65 -11.78
C GLY A 30 0.24 4.83 -10.84
N GLN A 31 -0.76 5.10 -10.02
CA GLN A 31 -0.74 6.24 -9.10
C GLN A 31 -0.10 5.94 -7.75
N VAL A 32 0.30 4.70 -7.52
CA VAL A 32 0.87 4.28 -6.24
C VAL A 32 2.33 3.93 -6.42
N ARG A 33 3.18 4.43 -5.54
CA ARG A 33 4.60 4.11 -5.52
C ARG A 33 4.96 3.42 -4.22
N VAL A 34 5.83 2.44 -4.31
CA VAL A 34 6.38 1.76 -3.13
C VAL A 34 7.88 1.96 -3.16
N ASN A 35 8.40 2.60 -2.11
CA ASN A 35 9.83 2.92 -2.00
C ASN A 35 10.35 3.67 -3.24
N GLY A 36 9.53 4.60 -3.74
CA GLY A 36 9.91 5.47 -4.86
C GLY A 36 9.65 4.91 -6.24
N GLU A 37 9.16 3.68 -6.34
CA GLU A 37 8.90 3.04 -7.63
C GLU A 37 7.41 2.77 -7.82
N VAL A 38 6.91 3.03 -9.01
CA VAL A 38 5.51 2.76 -9.35
C VAL A 38 5.24 1.27 -9.19
N GLU A 39 4.19 0.95 -8.45
CA GLU A 39 3.77 -0.44 -8.24
C GLU A 39 2.36 -0.61 -8.78
N THR A 40 2.18 -1.56 -9.68
CA THR A 40 0.87 -1.82 -10.30
C THR A 40 0.26 -3.15 -9.85
N ARG A 41 0.96 -3.90 -9.01
CA ARG A 41 0.47 -5.19 -8.50
C ARG A 41 -0.24 -4.97 -7.17
N ARG A 42 -1.54 -5.23 -7.13
CA ARG A 42 -2.33 -5.07 -5.91
C ARG A 42 -1.89 -6.01 -4.79
N GLY A 43 -1.35 -7.15 -5.16
CA GLY A 43 -0.90 -8.17 -4.20
C GLY A 43 0.53 -7.99 -3.72
N ARG A 44 1.18 -6.88 -4.07
CA ARG A 44 2.54 -6.60 -3.57
C ARG A 44 2.57 -6.70 -2.07
N LYS A 45 3.44 -7.51 -1.52
CA LYS A 45 3.61 -7.64 -0.07
C LYS A 45 4.48 -6.53 0.46
N LEU A 46 4.00 -5.84 1.48
CA LEU A 46 4.71 -4.77 2.15
C LEU A 46 5.18 -5.24 3.51
N ARG A 47 6.31 -4.71 3.94
CA ARG A 47 6.88 -4.99 5.25
C ARG A 47 6.93 -3.72 6.07
N PRO A 48 7.00 -3.82 7.40
CA PRO A 48 7.19 -2.62 8.22
C PRO A 48 8.41 -1.84 7.74
N GLY A 49 8.24 -0.53 7.64
CA GLY A 49 9.28 0.36 7.13
C GLY A 49 9.16 0.69 5.65
N ASP A 50 8.38 -0.07 4.88
CA ASP A 50 8.16 0.27 3.48
C ASP A 50 7.41 1.58 3.37
N ARG A 51 7.74 2.37 2.34
CA ARG A 51 7.12 3.66 2.10
C ARG A 51 6.18 3.58 0.92
N VAL A 52 4.94 3.99 1.14
CA VAL A 52 3.91 4.01 0.10
C VAL A 52 3.53 5.47 -0.18
N GLU A 53 3.59 5.86 -1.44
CA GLU A 53 3.24 7.21 -1.87
C GLU A 53 2.02 7.15 -2.78
N VAL A 54 1.02 7.97 -2.49
CA VAL A 54 -0.20 8.04 -3.29
C VAL A 54 -0.84 9.41 -3.08
N GLY A 55 -1.21 10.05 -4.18
CA GLY A 55 -1.93 11.32 -4.12
C GLY A 55 -1.20 12.43 -3.38
N GLY A 56 0.12 12.45 -3.41
CA GLY A 56 0.91 13.44 -2.70
C GLY A 56 1.13 13.13 -1.23
N GLU A 57 0.60 12.01 -0.75
CA GLU A 57 0.79 11.59 0.63
C GLU A 57 1.84 10.48 0.71
N VAL A 58 2.60 10.48 1.78
CA VAL A 58 3.59 9.45 2.06
C VAL A 58 3.17 8.72 3.32
N LEU A 59 3.04 7.39 3.21
CA LEU A 59 2.63 6.54 4.31
C LEU A 59 3.72 5.52 4.59
N ILE A 60 4.00 5.28 5.85
CA ILE A 60 5.00 4.28 6.25
C ILE A 60 4.26 3.08 6.84
N VAL A 61 4.60 1.90 6.35
CA VAL A 61 4.02 0.67 6.88
C VAL A 61 4.56 0.45 8.29
N MET A 62 3.66 0.31 9.24
CA MET A 62 4.03 0.14 10.65
C MET A 62 3.85 -1.30 11.06
N SER A 63 4.69 -1.75 11.97
CA SER A 63 4.52 -3.07 12.57
C SER A 63 3.32 -3.04 13.52
N GLU A 64 2.56 -4.13 13.52
CA GLU A 64 1.46 -4.30 14.46
C GLU A 64 1.95 -4.80 15.82
N GLU A 65 3.21 -5.17 15.91
CA GLU A 65 3.78 -5.60 17.18
C GLU A 65 4.03 -4.42 18.09
N GLU A 66 3.78 -4.64 19.34
CA GLU A 66 4.02 -3.64 20.38
C GLU A 66 5.29 -3.94 21.15
#